data_559f6c5b8bd99ac01f348b09ebf708db
#
_entry.id   559f6c5b8bd99ac01f348b09ebf708db
#
_cell.length_a   1.000
_cell.length_b   1.000
_cell.length_c   1.000
_cell.angle_alpha   90.00
_cell.angle_beta   90.00
_cell.angle_gamma   90.00
#
_symmetry.space_group_name_H-M   'P 1'
#
loop_
_entity.id
_entity.type
_entity.pdbx_description
1 polymer ?
#
loop_
_entity_poly.entity_id
_entity_poly.type
_entity_poly.pdbx_seq_one_letter_code
_entity_poly.pdbx_strand_id
1 'polypeptide(L)'
;MNRFIKSNKPWLSLLGLAVIIVFLAFLFRPKTPEYQTEIDQAVKMMGDAQSQVAISDLAGKQLIDIRPADLFAQGHPENAINIPARNLLDEESLELFDGLLKNGMAAVLYGSDELQATAPCLLLQQMGYTNLKTLKGGFVATNEFKEPALATAEVMLLDTATMKAKQEIKAPVTEKKKPQVIVPVRKEASSGGGC
;
A
#
# COMPACT_ATOMS: atom_id res chain seq x y z
N MET A 1 -10.87 32.54 45.15
CA MET A 1 -9.96 31.77 44.28
C MET A 1 -9.10 30.76 45.06
N ASN A 2 -8.47 31.12 46.17
CA ASN A 2 -7.59 30.21 46.94
C ASN A 2 -8.29 29.03 47.63
N ARG A 3 -9.58 29.11 47.96
CA ARG A 3 -10.33 28.01 48.62
C ARG A 3 -10.66 26.88 47.65
N PHE A 4 -11.02 27.22 46.40
CA PHE A 4 -11.30 26.24 45.34
C PHE A 4 -10.07 25.39 45.00
N ILE A 5 -8.90 26.04 44.88
CA ILE A 5 -7.62 25.38 44.56
C ILE A 5 -7.20 24.45 45.73
N LYS A 6 -7.43 24.86 46.98
CA LYS A 6 -7.05 24.05 48.16
C LYS A 6 -7.89 22.77 48.29
N SER A 7 -9.20 22.84 47.99
CA SER A 7 -10.12 21.71 48.07
C SER A 7 -9.92 20.69 46.94
N ASN A 8 -9.47 21.14 45.76
CA ASN A 8 -9.39 20.31 44.56
C ASN A 8 -7.95 19.97 44.14
N LYS A 9 -6.98 20.14 45.04
CA LYS A 9 -5.54 19.85 44.74
C LYS A 9 -5.30 18.48 44.09
N PRO A 10 -5.85 17.35 44.59
CA PRO A 10 -5.59 16.05 43.99
C PRO A 10 -6.18 15.95 42.59
N TRP A 11 -7.35 16.53 42.36
CA TRP A 11 -8.00 16.52 41.04
C TRP A 11 -7.26 17.40 40.02
N LEU A 12 -6.77 18.56 40.46
CA LEU A 12 -5.97 19.47 39.63
C LEU A 12 -4.60 18.84 39.27
N SER A 13 -3.99 18.08 40.17
CA SER A 13 -2.75 17.37 39.87
C SER A 13 -2.95 16.25 38.85
N LEU A 14 -4.05 15.49 38.93
CA LEU A 14 -4.43 14.49 37.95
C LEU A 14 -4.71 15.11 36.57
N LEU A 15 -5.40 16.24 36.52
CA LEU A 15 -5.65 16.98 35.29
C LEU A 15 -4.35 17.49 34.67
N GLY A 16 -3.45 18.03 35.49
CA GLY A 16 -2.10 18.45 35.05
C GLY A 16 -1.30 17.28 34.47
N LEU A 17 -1.31 16.13 35.14
CA LEU A 17 -0.66 14.91 34.67
C LEU A 17 -1.25 14.43 33.31
N ALA A 18 -2.57 14.44 33.19
CA ALA A 18 -3.24 14.07 31.96
C ALA A 18 -2.83 14.99 30.77
N VAL A 19 -2.77 16.30 31.02
CA VAL A 19 -2.32 17.26 30.00
C VAL A 19 -0.86 17.02 29.61
N ILE A 20 0.01 16.70 30.57
CA ILE A 20 1.41 16.37 30.29
C ILE A 20 1.52 15.10 29.44
N ILE A 21 0.76 14.06 29.77
CA ILE A 21 0.75 12.79 29.00
C ILE A 21 0.28 13.05 27.56
N VAL A 22 -0.80 13.81 27.37
CA VAL A 22 -1.30 14.17 26.04
C VAL A 22 -0.28 14.98 25.26
N PHE A 23 0.39 15.93 25.91
CA PHE A 23 1.43 16.74 25.31
C PHE A 23 2.66 15.90 24.89
N LEU A 24 3.09 14.99 25.75
CA LEU A 24 4.17 14.04 25.41
C LEU A 24 3.76 13.11 24.27
N ALA A 25 2.53 12.58 24.29
CA ALA A 25 2.03 11.75 23.19
C ALA A 25 1.97 12.51 21.85
N PHE A 26 1.71 13.82 21.90
CA PHE A 26 1.75 14.67 20.71
C PHE A 26 3.18 14.91 20.21
N LEU A 27 4.14 15.13 21.12
CA LEU A 27 5.56 15.32 20.78
C LEU A 27 6.21 14.05 20.20
N PHE A 28 5.84 12.88 20.76
CA PHE A 28 6.37 11.59 20.34
C PHE A 28 5.45 10.86 19.37
N ARG A 29 4.52 11.58 18.73
CA ARG A 29 3.66 10.98 17.70
C ARG A 29 4.52 10.51 16.54
N PRO A 30 4.49 9.20 16.19
CA PRO A 30 5.21 8.71 15.02
C PRO A 30 4.68 9.43 13.78
N LYS A 31 5.61 9.89 12.95
CA LYS A 31 5.25 10.48 11.64
C LYS A 31 4.64 9.35 10.80
N THR A 32 3.36 9.43 10.52
CA THR A 32 2.74 8.53 9.55
C THR A 32 3.21 8.93 8.15
N PRO A 33 3.58 7.98 7.28
CA PRO A 33 3.94 8.32 5.91
C PRO A 33 2.74 9.01 5.23
N GLU A 34 3.02 10.16 4.62
CA GLU A 34 2.02 10.92 3.88
C GLU A 34 2.11 10.50 2.41
N TYR A 35 1.02 9.92 1.90
CA TYR A 35 0.93 9.52 0.50
C TYR A 35 0.52 10.73 -0.35
N GLN A 36 1.35 11.07 -1.35
CA GLN A 36 1.13 12.20 -2.24
C GLN A 36 0.41 11.79 -3.54
N THR A 37 0.36 10.49 -3.81
CA THR A 37 -0.20 9.96 -5.06
C THR A 37 -1.35 9.02 -4.77
N GLU A 38 -2.44 9.13 -5.54
CA GLU A 38 -3.57 8.22 -5.46
C GLU A 38 -3.21 6.82 -5.98
N ILE A 39 -3.87 5.79 -5.44
CA ILE A 39 -3.61 4.38 -5.77
C ILE A 39 -3.73 4.12 -7.28
N ASP A 40 -4.73 4.70 -7.95
CA ASP A 40 -4.94 4.52 -9.39
C ASP A 40 -3.77 5.06 -10.24
N GLN A 41 -3.15 6.15 -9.80
CA GLN A 41 -1.95 6.69 -10.45
C GLN A 41 -0.74 5.80 -10.19
N ALA A 42 -0.60 5.30 -8.98
CA ALA A 42 0.46 4.39 -8.61
C ALA A 42 0.42 3.07 -9.40
N VAL A 43 -0.77 2.50 -9.58
CA VAL A 43 -0.97 1.28 -10.40
C VAL A 43 -0.62 1.55 -11.88
N LYS A 44 -0.95 2.72 -12.42
CA LYS A 44 -0.52 3.11 -13.78
C LYS A 44 1.00 3.21 -13.90
N MET A 45 1.67 3.74 -12.88
CA MET A 45 3.14 3.81 -12.84
C MET A 45 3.79 2.43 -12.85
N MET A 46 3.17 1.39 -12.25
CA MET A 46 3.70 0.02 -12.33
C MET A 46 3.74 -0.54 -13.75
N GLY A 47 2.76 -0.17 -14.58
CA GLY A 47 2.67 -0.60 -15.98
C GLY A 47 3.51 0.26 -16.93
N ASP A 48 4.08 1.37 -16.45
CA ASP A 48 4.85 2.28 -17.30
C ASP A 48 6.30 1.78 -17.45
N ALA A 49 6.68 1.57 -18.71
CA ALA A 49 8.07 1.21 -19.05
C ALA A 49 9.10 2.26 -18.57
N GLN A 50 8.67 3.50 -18.28
CA GLN A 50 9.53 4.56 -17.77
C GLN A 50 9.84 4.41 -16.27
N SER A 51 9.06 3.64 -15.53
CA SER A 51 9.32 3.34 -14.11
C SER A 51 10.41 2.30 -13.91
N GLN A 52 10.86 1.67 -14.99
CA GLN A 52 11.87 0.61 -14.99
C GLN A 52 13.12 1.04 -15.74
N VAL A 53 14.27 0.54 -15.29
CA VAL A 53 15.58 0.81 -15.89
C VAL A 53 16.22 -0.51 -16.32
N ALA A 54 16.72 -0.55 -17.55
CA ALA A 54 17.49 -1.69 -18.03
C ALA A 54 18.90 -1.69 -17.44
N ILE A 55 19.54 -2.85 -17.41
CA ILE A 55 20.91 -3.01 -16.90
C ILE A 55 21.89 -2.12 -17.65
N SER A 56 21.69 -1.91 -18.96
CA SER A 56 22.51 -1.02 -19.79
C SER A 56 22.48 0.45 -19.37
N ASP A 57 21.42 0.88 -18.68
CA ASP A 57 21.12 2.29 -18.40
C ASP A 57 21.39 2.68 -16.94
N LEU A 58 22.17 1.89 -16.21
CA LEU A 58 22.49 2.10 -14.79
C LEU A 58 23.53 3.20 -14.56
N ALA A 59 24.30 3.56 -15.59
CA ALA A 59 25.35 4.56 -15.47
C ALA A 59 24.83 5.91 -14.90
N GLY A 60 25.53 6.43 -13.91
CA GLY A 60 25.19 7.71 -13.27
C GLY A 60 24.00 7.68 -12.32
N LYS A 61 23.44 6.52 -12.00
CA LYS A 61 22.34 6.35 -11.05
C LYS A 61 22.84 5.72 -9.76
N GLN A 62 22.24 6.09 -8.64
CA GLN A 62 22.51 5.45 -7.36
C GLN A 62 21.78 4.11 -7.30
N LEU A 63 22.52 3.03 -7.06
CA LEU A 63 21.96 1.70 -6.88
C LEU A 63 21.59 1.47 -5.42
N ILE A 64 20.40 0.97 -5.18
CA ILE A 64 19.87 0.66 -3.83
C ILE A 64 19.46 -0.80 -3.80
N ASP A 65 20.21 -1.57 -3.03
CA ASP A 65 19.98 -3.00 -2.83
C ASP A 65 19.01 -3.22 -1.68
N ILE A 66 17.82 -3.73 -1.98
CA ILE A 66 16.81 -4.01 -0.95
C ILE A 66 16.86 -5.45 -0.40
N ARG A 67 17.83 -6.24 -0.84
CA ARG A 67 18.03 -7.60 -0.30
C ARG A 67 18.50 -7.54 1.15
N PRO A 68 18.34 -8.64 1.90
CA PRO A 68 18.95 -8.78 3.22
C PRO A 68 20.47 -8.54 3.18
N ALA A 69 21.01 -8.02 4.29
CA ALA A 69 22.42 -7.65 4.39
C ALA A 69 23.39 -8.83 4.17
N ASP A 70 22.97 -10.05 4.48
CA ASP A 70 23.74 -11.27 4.24
C ASP A 70 23.88 -11.57 2.73
N LEU A 71 22.85 -11.32 1.93
CA LEU A 71 22.93 -11.44 0.46
C LEU A 71 23.76 -10.31 -0.16
N PHE A 72 23.64 -9.11 0.37
CA PHE A 72 24.47 -7.99 -0.03
C PHE A 72 25.96 -8.27 0.22
N ALA A 73 26.29 -8.82 1.39
CA ALA A 73 27.67 -9.16 1.74
C ALA A 73 28.25 -10.28 0.87
N GLN A 74 27.43 -11.17 0.30
CA GLN A 74 27.88 -12.21 -0.64
C GLN A 74 28.27 -11.65 -2.01
N GLY A 75 27.71 -10.49 -2.38
CA GLY A 75 28.03 -9.81 -3.60
C GLY A 75 27.02 -8.73 -3.96
N HIS A 76 27.55 -7.60 -4.46
CA HIS A 76 26.75 -6.44 -4.87
C HIS A 76 27.48 -5.64 -5.94
N PRO A 77 26.78 -4.84 -6.76
CA PRO A 77 27.41 -3.93 -7.71
C PRO A 77 28.20 -2.83 -7.01
N GLU A 78 29.24 -2.34 -7.66
CA GLU A 78 30.00 -1.20 -7.14
C GLU A 78 29.10 0.02 -6.87
N ASN A 79 29.36 0.72 -5.77
CA ASN A 79 28.61 1.89 -5.33
C ASN A 79 27.13 1.64 -4.99
N ALA A 80 26.70 0.39 -4.82
CA ALA A 80 25.38 0.08 -4.31
C ALA A 80 25.29 0.34 -2.79
N ILE A 81 24.17 0.89 -2.35
CA ILE A 81 23.84 1.08 -0.94
C ILE A 81 22.85 0.00 -0.55
N ASN A 82 23.10 -0.72 0.55
CA ASN A 82 22.17 -1.71 1.05
C ASN A 82 21.18 -1.09 2.02
N ILE A 83 19.90 -1.12 1.65
CA ILE A 83 18.76 -0.76 2.50
C ILE A 83 17.77 -1.91 2.43
N PRO A 84 17.86 -2.90 3.31
CA PRO A 84 16.93 -4.02 3.33
C PRO A 84 15.47 -3.56 3.28
N ALA A 85 14.60 -4.26 2.56
CA ALA A 85 13.21 -3.87 2.33
C ALA A 85 12.46 -3.48 3.61
N ARG A 86 12.76 -4.14 4.73
CA ARG A 86 12.18 -3.84 6.06
C ARG A 86 12.59 -2.48 6.63
N ASN A 87 13.72 -1.93 6.18
CA ASN A 87 14.30 -0.68 6.67
C ASN A 87 14.07 0.52 5.74
N LEU A 88 13.34 0.33 4.63
CA LEU A 88 13.11 1.39 3.64
C LEU A 88 12.36 2.61 4.20
N LEU A 89 11.56 2.43 5.24
CA LEU A 89 10.79 3.50 5.89
C LEU A 89 11.43 3.99 7.19
N ASP A 90 12.63 3.54 7.52
CA ASP A 90 13.39 4.05 8.65
C ASP A 90 13.84 5.50 8.38
N GLU A 91 14.01 6.30 9.43
CA GLU A 91 14.33 7.72 9.32
C GLU A 91 15.62 7.95 8.50
N GLU A 92 16.66 7.17 8.74
CA GLU A 92 17.92 7.24 7.99
C GLU A 92 17.72 6.97 6.48
N SER A 93 16.87 6.00 6.13
CA SER A 93 16.57 5.66 4.74
C SER A 93 15.79 6.79 4.05
N LEU A 94 14.81 7.35 4.74
CA LEU A 94 14.02 8.47 4.22
C LEU A 94 14.88 9.72 4.05
N GLU A 95 15.82 10.01 4.98
CA GLU A 95 16.77 11.11 4.83
C GLU A 95 17.67 10.94 3.60
N LEU A 96 18.11 9.71 3.32
CA LEU A 96 18.88 9.40 2.12
C LEU A 96 18.04 9.63 0.86
N PHE A 97 16.80 9.15 0.81
CA PHE A 97 15.91 9.39 -0.33
C PHE A 97 15.60 10.88 -0.53
N ASP A 98 15.40 11.63 0.55
CA ASP A 98 15.24 13.09 0.52
C ASP A 98 16.49 13.77 -0.06
N GLY A 99 17.67 13.32 0.33
CA GLY A 99 18.93 13.82 -0.21
C GLY A 99 19.07 13.56 -1.70
N LEU A 100 18.76 12.35 -2.16
CA LEU A 100 18.79 11.98 -3.57
C LEU A 100 17.78 12.80 -4.39
N LEU A 101 16.57 12.99 -3.87
CA LEU A 101 15.54 13.78 -4.54
C LEU A 101 15.94 15.26 -4.64
N LYS A 102 16.42 15.88 -3.56
CA LYS A 102 16.88 17.28 -3.54
C LYS A 102 18.03 17.53 -4.49
N ASN A 103 18.94 16.56 -4.64
CA ASN A 103 20.08 16.66 -5.55
C ASN A 103 19.73 16.31 -7.00
N GLY A 104 18.48 15.94 -7.30
CA GLY A 104 18.06 15.50 -8.63
C GLY A 104 18.73 14.21 -9.09
N MET A 105 19.24 13.40 -8.16
CA MET A 105 19.89 12.13 -8.47
C MET A 105 18.83 11.03 -8.67
N ALA A 106 18.86 10.39 -9.83
CA ALA A 106 18.05 9.21 -10.05
C ALA A 106 18.62 8.01 -9.26
N ALA A 107 17.74 7.25 -8.63
CA ALA A 107 18.12 6.03 -7.94
C ALA A 107 17.31 4.83 -8.45
N VAL A 108 17.96 3.66 -8.43
CA VAL A 108 17.40 2.41 -8.93
C VAL A 108 17.38 1.38 -7.80
N LEU A 109 16.17 0.97 -7.42
CA LEU A 109 15.97 -0.10 -6.46
C LEU A 109 16.07 -1.45 -7.19
N TYR A 110 16.79 -2.38 -6.59
CA TYR A 110 16.87 -3.74 -7.10
C TYR A 110 16.85 -4.76 -5.96
N GLY A 111 16.36 -5.95 -6.27
CA GLY A 111 16.33 -7.12 -5.39
C GLY A 111 16.93 -8.35 -6.08
N SER A 112 16.61 -9.54 -5.59
CA SER A 112 16.98 -10.79 -6.24
C SER A 112 16.22 -11.02 -7.56
N ASP A 113 15.07 -10.36 -7.71
CA ASP A 113 14.26 -10.32 -8.92
C ASP A 113 13.52 -8.96 -9.02
N GLU A 114 12.91 -8.74 -10.17
CA GLU A 114 12.17 -7.51 -10.47
C GLU A 114 10.97 -7.29 -9.54
N LEU A 115 10.22 -8.35 -9.21
CA LEU A 115 9.01 -8.26 -8.38
C LEU A 115 9.33 -7.81 -6.96
N GLN A 116 10.46 -8.24 -6.41
CA GLN A 116 10.90 -7.86 -5.07
C GLN A 116 11.09 -6.35 -4.93
N ALA A 117 11.57 -5.67 -5.98
CA ALA A 117 11.82 -4.23 -5.96
C ALA A 117 10.60 -3.38 -6.36
N THR A 118 9.65 -3.94 -7.11
CA THR A 118 8.53 -3.19 -7.68
C THR A 118 7.61 -2.59 -6.62
N ALA A 119 7.12 -3.41 -5.68
CA ALA A 119 6.19 -2.93 -4.65
C ALA A 119 6.82 -1.90 -3.70
N PRO A 120 8.05 -2.10 -3.17
CA PRO A 120 8.74 -1.08 -2.39
C PRO A 120 8.99 0.22 -3.14
N CYS A 121 9.41 0.15 -4.41
CA CYS A 121 9.62 1.33 -5.23
C CYS A 121 8.32 2.13 -5.40
N LEU A 122 7.23 1.44 -5.69
CA LEU A 122 5.92 2.05 -5.83
C LEU A 122 5.47 2.76 -4.55
N LEU A 123 5.68 2.12 -3.39
CA LEU A 123 5.37 2.73 -2.10
C LEU A 123 6.14 4.04 -1.91
N LEU A 124 7.43 4.06 -2.18
CA LEU A 124 8.26 5.26 -2.07
C LEU A 124 7.84 6.32 -3.10
N GLN A 125 7.47 5.93 -4.32
CA GLN A 125 6.93 6.86 -5.32
C GLN A 125 5.61 7.49 -4.87
N GLN A 126 4.72 6.74 -4.20
CA GLN A 126 3.50 7.28 -3.60
C GLN A 126 3.80 8.31 -2.50
N MET A 127 4.90 8.14 -1.78
CA MET A 127 5.37 9.09 -0.78
C MET A 127 6.03 10.34 -1.39
N GLY A 128 6.19 10.40 -2.73
CA GLY A 128 6.71 11.55 -3.44
C GLY A 128 8.13 11.40 -4.00
N TYR A 129 8.77 10.25 -3.81
CA TYR A 129 10.13 9.99 -4.36
C TYR A 129 10.08 9.61 -5.84
N THR A 130 9.76 10.57 -6.70
CA THR A 130 9.55 10.38 -8.14
C THR A 130 10.84 10.07 -8.93
N ASN A 131 12.00 10.28 -8.32
CA ASN A 131 13.32 9.99 -8.87
C ASN A 131 13.74 8.51 -8.72
N LEU A 132 12.91 7.68 -8.05
CA LEU A 132 13.16 6.26 -7.86
C LEU A 132 12.58 5.44 -9.01
N LYS A 133 13.32 4.42 -9.42
CA LYS A 133 12.93 3.46 -10.45
C LYS A 133 13.29 2.05 -10.03
N THR A 134 12.74 1.04 -10.69
CA THR A 134 13.11 -0.36 -10.47
C THR A 134 14.05 -0.85 -11.55
N LEU A 135 14.93 -1.79 -11.20
CA LEU A 135 15.75 -2.50 -12.16
C LEU A 135 14.90 -3.57 -12.88
N LYS A 136 14.97 -3.62 -14.20
CA LYS A 136 14.49 -4.78 -14.96
C LYS A 136 15.35 -5.98 -14.68
N GLY A 137 14.73 -7.05 -14.13
CA GLY A 137 15.44 -8.24 -13.72
C GLY A 137 15.82 -8.22 -12.24
N GLY A 138 17.04 -8.62 -11.90
CA GLY A 138 17.49 -8.70 -10.52
C GLY A 138 18.99 -8.86 -10.40
N PHE A 139 19.47 -9.05 -9.18
CA PHE A 139 20.88 -9.30 -8.91
C PHE A 139 21.03 -10.57 -8.07
N VAL A 140 21.83 -11.53 -8.58
CA VAL A 140 22.06 -12.81 -7.93
C VAL A 140 23.37 -12.83 -7.15
N ALA A 141 23.49 -13.78 -6.22
CA ALA A 141 24.65 -13.91 -5.34
C ALA A 141 25.99 -14.20 -6.08
N THR A 142 25.93 -14.55 -7.37
CA THR A 142 27.10 -14.76 -8.23
C THR A 142 27.73 -13.47 -8.77
N ASN A 143 27.35 -12.32 -8.23
CA ASN A 143 27.77 -10.98 -8.71
C ASN A 143 27.34 -10.66 -10.14
N GLU A 144 26.23 -11.21 -10.57
CA GLU A 144 25.70 -10.99 -11.91
C GLU A 144 24.29 -10.41 -11.88
N PHE A 145 24.03 -9.51 -12.80
CA PHE A 145 22.67 -9.06 -13.06
C PHE A 145 21.91 -10.16 -13.81
N LYS A 146 20.74 -10.47 -13.29
CA LYS A 146 19.82 -11.40 -13.91
C LYS A 146 18.96 -10.65 -14.91
N GLU A 147 18.96 -11.08 -16.17
CA GLU A 147 18.04 -10.58 -17.17
C GLU A 147 16.58 -10.81 -16.74
N PRO A 148 15.66 -9.91 -17.11
CA PRO A 148 14.26 -10.09 -16.81
C PRO A 148 13.78 -11.42 -17.42
N ALA A 149 13.07 -12.22 -16.64
CA ALA A 149 12.44 -13.41 -17.17
C ALA A 149 11.46 -12.96 -18.27
N LEU A 150 11.67 -13.44 -19.49
CA LEU A 150 10.67 -13.27 -20.55
C LEU A 150 9.36 -13.80 -19.99
N ALA A 151 8.39 -12.91 -19.81
CA ALA A 151 7.05 -13.33 -19.46
C ALA A 151 6.58 -14.27 -20.57
N THR A 152 6.66 -15.57 -20.34
CA THR A 152 5.91 -16.53 -21.15
C THR A 152 4.47 -16.10 -21.01
N ALA A 153 3.84 -15.75 -22.13
CA ALA A 153 2.43 -15.38 -22.12
C ALA A 153 1.71 -16.45 -21.30
N GLU A 154 1.22 -16.07 -20.11
CA GLU A 154 0.43 -16.99 -19.32
C GLU A 154 -0.72 -17.40 -20.22
N VAL A 155 -0.77 -18.71 -20.52
CA VAL A 155 -1.93 -19.28 -21.18
C VAL A 155 -3.06 -18.99 -20.20
N MET A 156 -3.94 -18.06 -20.56
CA MET A 156 -5.07 -17.70 -19.71
C MET A 156 -5.82 -18.98 -19.38
N LEU A 157 -5.68 -19.47 -18.16
CA LEU A 157 -6.43 -20.62 -17.63
C LEU A 157 -7.95 -20.37 -17.65
N LEU A 158 -8.35 -19.10 -17.83
CA LEU A 158 -9.72 -18.68 -18.00
C LEU A 158 -9.95 -18.35 -19.48
N ASP A 159 -10.64 -19.24 -20.18
CA ASP A 159 -11.14 -18.96 -21.53
C ASP A 159 -12.18 -17.83 -21.46
N THR A 160 -11.70 -16.59 -21.66
CA THR A 160 -12.55 -15.40 -21.66
C THR A 160 -13.60 -15.40 -22.78
N ALA A 161 -13.43 -16.25 -23.82
CA ALA A 161 -14.42 -16.42 -24.88
C ALA A 161 -15.66 -17.16 -24.36
N THR A 162 -15.46 -18.20 -23.55
CA THR A 162 -16.57 -18.92 -22.88
C THR A 162 -17.25 -18.09 -21.81
N MET A 163 -16.56 -17.20 -21.13
CA MET A 163 -17.18 -16.27 -20.17
C MET A 163 -18.04 -15.20 -20.84
N LYS A 164 -17.61 -14.64 -21.97
CA LYS A 164 -18.41 -13.68 -22.75
C LYS A 164 -19.67 -14.33 -23.31
N ALA A 165 -19.59 -15.55 -23.82
CA ALA A 165 -20.75 -16.32 -24.30
C ALA A 165 -21.76 -16.62 -23.19
N LYS A 166 -21.30 -16.80 -21.94
CA LYS A 166 -22.16 -17.08 -20.79
C LYS A 166 -22.84 -15.82 -20.24
N GLN A 167 -22.29 -14.64 -20.50
CA GLN A 167 -22.93 -13.35 -20.15
C GLN A 167 -24.02 -12.94 -21.16
N GLU A 168 -24.00 -13.45 -22.39
CA GLU A 168 -25.07 -13.21 -23.38
C GLU A 168 -26.30 -14.09 -23.20
N ILE A 169 -26.25 -15.11 -22.33
CA ILE A 169 -27.45 -15.84 -21.93
C ILE A 169 -28.26 -14.89 -21.04
N LYS A 170 -29.20 -14.17 -21.66
CA LYS A 170 -30.17 -13.28 -21.04
C LYS A 170 -30.67 -13.89 -19.74
N ALA A 171 -30.47 -13.15 -18.65
CA ALA A 171 -31.17 -13.43 -17.41
C ALA A 171 -32.68 -13.54 -17.73
N PRO A 172 -33.37 -14.59 -17.26
CA PRO A 172 -34.80 -14.68 -17.48
C PRO A 172 -35.45 -13.43 -16.88
N VAL A 173 -36.20 -12.73 -17.70
CA VAL A 173 -37.02 -11.58 -17.28
C VAL A 173 -37.97 -12.11 -16.21
N THR A 174 -37.62 -11.93 -14.95
CA THR A 174 -38.54 -12.18 -13.85
C THR A 174 -39.57 -11.05 -13.89
N GLU A 175 -40.74 -11.32 -14.49
CA GLU A 175 -41.90 -10.45 -14.33
C GLU A 175 -42.09 -10.18 -12.83
N LYS A 176 -41.94 -8.93 -12.46
CA LYS A 176 -42.29 -8.47 -11.10
C LYS A 176 -43.77 -8.65 -10.94
N LYS A 177 -44.22 -9.76 -10.32
CA LYS A 177 -45.58 -9.90 -9.79
C LYS A 177 -45.80 -8.73 -8.84
N LYS A 178 -46.81 -7.90 -9.17
CA LYS A 178 -47.28 -6.84 -8.28
C LYS A 178 -47.62 -7.46 -6.93
N PRO A 179 -47.27 -6.82 -5.81
CA PRO A 179 -47.64 -7.33 -4.49
C PRO A 179 -49.16 -7.33 -4.38
N GLN A 180 -49.75 -8.51 -4.19
CA GLN A 180 -51.16 -8.61 -3.82
C GLN A 180 -51.29 -8.14 -2.38
N VAL A 181 -52.06 -7.06 -2.20
CA VAL A 181 -52.46 -6.58 -0.89
C VAL A 181 -53.42 -7.60 -0.28
N ILE A 182 -52.95 -8.37 0.69
CA ILE A 182 -53.79 -9.26 1.50
C ILE A 182 -54.54 -8.37 2.50
N VAL A 183 -55.80 -8.11 2.20
CA VAL A 183 -56.72 -7.47 3.14
C VAL A 183 -57.11 -8.54 4.19
N PRO A 184 -56.87 -8.34 5.48
CA PRO A 184 -57.32 -9.27 6.50
C PRO A 184 -58.86 -9.24 6.64
N VAL A 185 -59.48 -10.34 6.30
CA VAL A 185 -60.94 -10.53 6.55
C VAL A 185 -61.15 -10.63 8.05
N ARG A 186 -61.82 -9.62 8.61
CA ARG A 186 -62.26 -9.55 10.00
C ARG A 186 -63.35 -10.62 10.18
N LYS A 187 -63.09 -11.68 10.90
CA LYS A 187 -64.10 -12.62 11.37
C LYS A 187 -64.96 -11.94 12.41
N GLU A 188 -66.22 -11.70 12.06
CA GLU A 188 -67.25 -11.33 13.02
C GLU A 188 -67.52 -12.50 13.97
N ALA A 189 -67.36 -12.25 15.24
CA ALA A 189 -67.76 -13.18 16.27
C ALA A 189 -69.32 -13.18 16.36
N SER A 190 -69.97 -14.29 16.01
CA SER A 190 -71.35 -14.49 16.25
C SER A 190 -71.61 -14.68 17.78
N SER A 191 -72.28 -13.76 18.39
CA SER A 191 -72.83 -13.91 19.71
C SER A 191 -74.03 -14.87 19.58
N GLY A 192 -73.90 -16.09 20.09
CA GLY A 192 -75.05 -16.96 20.36
C GLY A 192 -75.35 -16.92 21.83
N GLY A 193 -76.38 -16.17 22.17
CA GLY A 193 -77.01 -16.32 23.46
C GLY A 193 -78.00 -17.44 23.42
N GLY A 194 -78.28 -17.98 24.56
CA GLY A 194 -79.48 -18.80 24.70
C GLY A 194 -79.49 -19.78 25.88
N CYS A 195 -80.23 -19.48 26.88
CA CYS A 195 -80.83 -20.30 27.92
C CYS A 195 -79.93 -21.09 28.83
#